data_0f5cbd5adb294147879f464f316fcd18
#
_entry.id   0f5cbd5adb294147879f464f316fcd18
#
_cell.length_a   1.000
_cell.length_b   1.000
_cell.length_c   1.000
_cell.angle_alpha   90.00
_cell.angle_beta   90.00
_cell.angle_gamma   90.00
#
_symmetry.space_group_name_H-M   'P 1'
#
loop_
_entity.id
_entity.type
_entity.pdbx_description
1 polymer ?
#
loop_
_entity_poly.entity_id
_entity_poly.type
_entity_poly.pdbx_seq_one_letter_code
_entity_poly.pdbx_strand_id
1 'polypeptide(L)'
;MGESSLTSVDLLLRGHHKIVVICGSGLKLYSNNLKVKETGVIIKAMNIKGYKMDGLGNDFLIIDQRDDPIRLTAEQIKKLANRNNVGFDQLIYIEAGTNSIPNISFYNSDGGESAACGNGSRCVAHLLMNEQKVKSISIHTKSGILKSLDNGNKNITIDMGEPIFEWDKIPLSKDMDCSNIEINIKDQGSFNGYSLSVGNPHIIFFQEIETAKLKIIGPTIEHYDYFPERCNVTFAKVLDKENIKIKVWERGAGLTKACGTGACATAIASNKKGLTNRLVHIHFDSGKLTIDWKSDNRIYMTGPVSDIQEVNIEI
;
A
#
# COMPACT_ATOMS: atom_id res chain seq x y z
N MET A 1 -19.88 -41.60 39.57
CA MET A 1 -20.87 -40.54 39.65
C MET A 1 -20.10 -39.25 39.74
N GLY A 2 -20.14 -38.45 38.68
CA GLY A 2 -19.45 -37.17 38.59
C GLY A 2 -19.78 -36.62 37.20
N GLU A 3 -20.97 -35.99 37.05
CA GLU A 3 -21.36 -35.28 35.86
C GLU A 3 -20.54 -34.00 35.76
N SER A 4 -19.74 -33.89 34.72
CA SER A 4 -19.10 -32.62 34.34
C SER A 4 -20.10 -31.81 33.52
N SER A 5 -20.60 -30.74 34.11
CA SER A 5 -21.42 -29.73 33.46
C SER A 5 -20.64 -29.04 32.33
N LEU A 6 -21.08 -29.19 31.11
CA LEU A 6 -20.65 -28.36 29.97
C LEU A 6 -21.36 -27.03 30.05
N THR A 7 -20.59 -25.96 30.18
CA THR A 7 -21.05 -24.59 30.16
C THR A 7 -21.52 -24.18 28.76
N SER A 8 -22.71 -23.57 28.70
CA SER A 8 -23.28 -22.98 27.50
C SER A 8 -22.38 -21.87 26.95
N VAL A 9 -22.14 -21.90 25.66
CA VAL A 9 -21.53 -20.78 24.94
C VAL A 9 -22.66 -19.97 24.30
N ASP A 10 -22.91 -18.77 24.84
CA ASP A 10 -23.83 -17.84 24.22
C ASP A 10 -23.17 -17.16 23.01
N LEU A 11 -23.77 -17.37 21.83
CA LEU A 11 -23.35 -16.73 20.61
C LEU A 11 -24.27 -15.57 20.25
N LEU A 12 -23.75 -14.34 20.27
CA LEU A 12 -24.48 -13.16 19.79
C LEU A 12 -24.47 -13.13 18.26
N LEU A 13 -25.65 -13.22 17.66
CA LEU A 13 -25.86 -13.09 16.22
C LEU A 13 -26.11 -11.61 15.87
N ARG A 14 -25.24 -11.00 15.07
CA ARG A 14 -25.54 -9.79 14.29
C ARG A 14 -25.10 -10.01 12.85
N GLY A 15 -26.06 -9.89 11.92
CA GLY A 15 -25.81 -10.04 10.47
C GLY A 15 -26.24 -11.38 9.88
N HIS A 16 -26.30 -11.50 8.57
CA HIS A 16 -26.90 -12.62 7.82
C HIS A 16 -26.11 -13.94 7.82
N HIS A 17 -25.11 -14.09 8.68
CA HIS A 17 -24.32 -15.32 8.79
C HIS A 17 -24.69 -16.09 10.06
N LYS A 18 -25.22 -17.30 9.90
CA LYS A 18 -25.63 -18.17 11.02
C LYS A 18 -24.45 -19.07 11.39
N ILE A 19 -23.89 -18.90 12.58
CA ILE A 19 -22.98 -19.88 13.20
C ILE A 19 -23.81 -20.77 14.13
N VAL A 20 -23.63 -22.06 14.02
CA VAL A 20 -24.30 -23.03 14.88
C VAL A 20 -23.25 -23.89 15.57
N VAL A 21 -23.25 -23.89 16.91
CA VAL A 21 -22.47 -24.80 17.73
C VAL A 21 -23.41 -25.86 18.28
N ILE A 22 -23.12 -27.13 18.06
CA ILE A 22 -23.90 -28.23 18.60
C ILE A 22 -23.09 -28.89 19.73
N CYS A 23 -23.60 -28.86 20.96
CA CYS A 23 -23.14 -29.70 22.05
C CYS A 23 -24.13 -30.85 22.24
N GLY A 24 -23.66 -32.04 22.05
CA GLY A 24 -24.04 -33.36 22.56
C GLY A 24 -25.48 -33.76 22.77
N SER A 25 -26.51 -33.28 22.09
CA SER A 25 -27.82 -33.96 21.94
C SER A 25 -28.68 -33.29 20.87
N GLY A 26 -28.49 -33.73 19.65
CA GLY A 26 -29.55 -33.81 18.67
C GLY A 26 -30.26 -32.53 18.24
N LEU A 27 -29.62 -31.57 17.60
CA LEU A 27 -30.32 -30.58 16.81
C LEU A 27 -29.80 -30.63 15.36
N LYS A 28 -30.71 -30.78 14.41
CA LYS A 28 -30.40 -30.69 12.97
C LYS A 28 -30.64 -29.25 12.52
N LEU A 29 -29.60 -28.60 11.98
CA LEU A 29 -29.75 -27.33 11.27
C LEU A 29 -29.11 -27.45 9.89
N TYR A 30 -29.82 -26.97 8.89
CA TYR A 30 -29.40 -27.02 7.49
C TYR A 30 -28.78 -25.69 7.06
N SER A 31 -27.57 -25.74 6.53
CA SER A 31 -27.06 -24.73 5.60
C SER A 31 -26.14 -25.43 4.58
N ASN A 32 -26.26 -25.07 3.34
CA ASN A 32 -25.47 -25.61 2.24
C ASN A 32 -23.99 -25.17 2.39
N ASN A 33 -23.08 -26.09 2.59
CA ASN A 33 -21.61 -25.97 2.70
C ASN A 33 -21.03 -26.17 4.10
N LEU A 34 -21.16 -27.38 4.64
CA LEU A 34 -20.53 -27.82 5.89
C LEU A 34 -19.58 -28.99 5.64
N LYS A 35 -18.29 -28.85 5.97
CA LYS A 35 -17.37 -29.98 6.07
C LYS A 35 -17.24 -30.41 7.54
N VAL A 36 -17.58 -31.68 7.85
CA VAL A 36 -17.45 -32.27 9.18
C VAL A 36 -16.09 -32.93 9.28
N LYS A 37 -15.31 -32.61 10.33
CA LYS A 37 -14.15 -33.40 10.75
C LYS A 37 -14.55 -34.33 11.90
N GLU A 38 -13.86 -35.47 12.02
CA GLU A 38 -14.13 -36.56 12.98
C GLU A 38 -14.20 -36.17 14.48
N THR A 39 -13.89 -34.93 14.83
CA THR A 39 -13.94 -34.39 16.19
C THR A 39 -15.23 -33.67 16.55
N GLY A 40 -16.27 -33.74 15.71
CA GLY A 40 -17.59 -33.13 15.97
C GLY A 40 -17.64 -31.58 15.92
N VAL A 41 -16.54 -30.94 15.58
CA VAL A 41 -16.50 -29.46 15.37
C VAL A 41 -16.78 -29.15 13.92
N ILE A 42 -17.88 -28.45 13.66
CA ILE A 42 -18.23 -27.96 12.33
C ILE A 42 -17.50 -26.65 12.12
N ILE A 43 -16.47 -26.66 11.28
CA ILE A 43 -15.80 -25.44 10.82
C ILE A 43 -16.54 -24.98 9.56
N LYS A 44 -17.29 -23.90 9.64
CA LYS A 44 -17.92 -23.29 8.47
C LYS A 44 -16.84 -22.55 7.71
N ALA A 45 -16.60 -22.94 6.46
CA ALA A 45 -15.84 -22.12 5.55
C ALA A 45 -16.58 -20.78 5.37
N MET A 46 -15.89 -19.67 5.67
CA MET A 46 -16.44 -18.35 5.46
C MET A 46 -16.07 -17.89 4.07
N ASN A 47 -17.09 -17.60 3.25
CA ASN A 47 -16.88 -17.04 1.93
C ASN A 47 -16.89 -15.52 2.01
N ILE A 48 -15.80 -14.89 1.63
CA ILE A 48 -15.64 -13.44 1.60
C ILE A 48 -15.52 -13.02 0.14
N LYS A 49 -16.31 -12.02 -0.24
CA LYS A 49 -16.16 -11.35 -1.53
C LYS A 49 -14.99 -10.37 -1.45
N GLY A 50 -14.08 -10.46 -2.40
CA GLY A 50 -12.96 -9.53 -2.55
C GLY A 50 -12.79 -9.09 -3.99
N TYR A 51 -11.85 -8.17 -4.22
CA TYR A 51 -11.48 -7.68 -5.54
C TYR A 51 -9.98 -7.78 -5.72
N LYS A 52 -9.55 -8.35 -6.84
CA LYS A 52 -8.15 -8.32 -7.28
C LYS A 52 -7.95 -7.15 -8.23
N MET A 53 -6.93 -6.35 -7.94
CA MET A 53 -6.51 -5.23 -8.79
C MET A 53 -4.99 -5.09 -8.78
N ASP A 54 -4.47 -4.39 -9.76
CA ASP A 54 -3.04 -4.09 -9.93
C ASP A 54 -2.83 -2.61 -10.23
N GLY A 55 -1.74 -2.06 -9.70
CA GLY A 55 -1.26 -0.72 -10.00
C GLY A 55 0.24 -0.75 -10.29
N LEU A 56 0.63 -0.82 -11.57
CA LEU A 56 2.03 -0.90 -12.02
C LEU A 56 2.79 -2.14 -11.54
N GLY A 57 2.13 -3.32 -11.59
CA GLY A 57 2.74 -4.59 -11.22
C GLY A 57 2.79 -4.83 -9.70
N ASN A 58 2.18 -3.96 -8.92
CA ASN A 58 1.90 -4.15 -7.50
C ASN A 58 0.45 -4.56 -7.35
N ASP A 59 0.18 -5.78 -6.96
CA ASP A 59 -1.15 -6.36 -6.95
C ASP A 59 -1.76 -6.45 -5.55
N PHE A 60 -3.08 -6.25 -5.51
CA PHE A 60 -3.85 -6.07 -4.29
C PHE A 60 -5.02 -7.03 -4.23
N LEU A 61 -5.30 -7.52 -3.02
CA LEU A 61 -6.60 -8.04 -2.65
C LEU A 61 -7.33 -6.94 -1.86
N ILE A 62 -8.48 -6.50 -2.34
CA ILE A 62 -9.30 -5.48 -1.71
C ILE A 62 -10.54 -6.14 -1.14
N ILE A 63 -10.80 -5.97 0.14
CA ILE A 63 -12.00 -6.46 0.83
C ILE A 63 -12.80 -5.25 1.32
N ASP A 64 -14.02 -5.14 0.81
CA ASP A 64 -14.96 -4.13 1.29
C ASP A 64 -15.70 -4.66 2.51
N GLN A 65 -15.48 -4.03 3.63
CA GLN A 65 -16.10 -4.38 4.91
C GLN A 65 -16.90 -3.22 5.53
N ARG A 66 -17.38 -2.29 4.68
CA ARG A 66 -18.17 -1.16 5.15
C ARG A 66 -19.46 -1.58 5.84
N ASP A 67 -20.11 -2.65 5.32
CA ASP A 67 -21.38 -3.17 5.83
C ASP A 67 -21.20 -4.39 6.74
N ASP A 68 -20.19 -5.22 6.49
CA ASP A 68 -19.93 -6.47 7.22
C ASP A 68 -18.45 -6.55 7.63
N PRO A 69 -18.09 -6.00 8.81
CA PRO A 69 -16.71 -5.95 9.25
C PRO A 69 -16.09 -7.33 9.45
N ILE A 70 -14.98 -7.57 8.79
CA ILE A 70 -14.22 -8.81 8.85
C ILE A 70 -12.73 -8.52 9.05
N ARG A 71 -12.08 -9.25 9.94
CA ARG A 71 -10.64 -9.13 10.15
C ARG A 71 -9.97 -10.49 10.01
N LEU A 72 -9.04 -10.56 9.09
CA LEU A 72 -8.18 -11.72 8.93
C LEU A 72 -7.02 -11.67 9.91
N THR A 73 -6.65 -12.82 10.44
CA THR A 73 -5.41 -12.94 11.21
C THR A 73 -4.19 -12.84 10.29
N ALA A 74 -3.02 -12.51 10.83
CA ALA A 74 -1.78 -12.47 10.06
C ALA A 74 -1.48 -13.80 9.34
N GLU A 75 -1.80 -14.93 9.97
CA GLU A 75 -1.65 -16.26 9.36
C GLU A 75 -2.58 -16.46 8.15
N GLN A 76 -3.84 -16.02 8.27
CA GLN A 76 -4.79 -16.07 7.15
C GLN A 76 -4.35 -15.16 6.00
N ILE A 77 -3.87 -13.94 6.30
CA ILE A 77 -3.32 -13.02 5.29
C ILE A 77 -2.13 -13.68 4.58
N LYS A 78 -1.17 -14.23 5.32
CA LYS A 78 -0.03 -14.96 4.76
C LYS A 78 -0.44 -16.11 3.83
N LYS A 79 -1.42 -16.91 4.26
CA LYS A 79 -1.94 -18.02 3.48
C LYS A 79 -2.58 -17.56 2.18
N LEU A 80 -3.39 -16.50 2.22
CA LEU A 80 -4.06 -15.92 1.05
C LEU A 80 -3.08 -15.23 0.11
N ALA A 81 -2.06 -14.55 0.66
CA ALA A 81 -1.03 -13.85 -0.11
C ALA A 81 -0.12 -14.80 -0.92
N ASN A 82 -0.08 -16.09 -0.56
CA ASN A 82 0.67 -17.08 -1.31
C ASN A 82 0.20 -17.12 -2.76
N ARG A 83 1.15 -17.05 -3.71
CA ARG A 83 0.87 -17.01 -5.17
C ARG A 83 0.16 -18.26 -5.70
N ASN A 84 0.23 -19.39 -4.98
CA ASN A 84 -0.52 -20.62 -5.28
C ASN A 84 -1.97 -20.59 -4.73
N ASN A 85 -2.36 -19.52 -4.05
CA ASN A 85 -3.72 -19.28 -3.57
C ASN A 85 -4.29 -18.03 -4.29
N VAL A 86 -4.81 -17.03 -3.57
CA VAL A 86 -5.27 -15.75 -4.14
C VAL A 86 -4.08 -14.94 -4.69
N GLY A 87 -2.99 -14.90 -3.96
CA GLY A 87 -1.74 -14.22 -4.32
C GLY A 87 -1.88 -12.71 -4.43
N PHE A 88 -1.18 -11.96 -3.60
CA PHE A 88 -1.14 -10.49 -3.64
C PHE A 88 0.10 -9.98 -2.92
N ASP A 89 0.48 -8.73 -3.21
CA ASP A 89 1.54 -8.02 -2.49
C ASP A 89 1.01 -7.38 -1.20
N GLN A 90 -0.22 -6.81 -1.27
CA GLN A 90 -0.88 -6.22 -0.10
C GLN A 90 -2.39 -6.52 -0.09
N LEU A 91 -2.92 -6.67 1.13
CA LEU A 91 -4.35 -6.68 1.42
C LEU A 91 -4.80 -5.26 1.77
N ILE A 92 -5.95 -4.85 1.24
CA ILE A 92 -6.56 -3.55 1.51
C ILE A 92 -7.97 -3.77 2.05
N TYR A 93 -8.29 -3.14 3.17
CA TYR A 93 -9.66 -3.06 3.67
C TYR A 93 -10.26 -1.71 3.34
N ILE A 94 -11.52 -1.73 2.88
CA ILE A 94 -12.39 -0.55 2.80
C ILE A 94 -13.35 -0.64 3.98
N GLU A 95 -13.32 0.34 4.87
CA GLU A 95 -14.07 0.36 6.11
C GLU A 95 -15.04 1.55 6.14
N ALA A 96 -16.10 1.42 6.92
CA ALA A 96 -16.98 2.55 7.18
C ALA A 96 -16.16 3.71 7.82
N GLY A 97 -16.37 4.90 7.32
CA GLY A 97 -15.67 6.08 7.79
C GLY A 97 -16.63 7.17 8.26
N THR A 98 -16.11 8.35 8.50
CA THR A 98 -16.89 9.52 8.92
C THR A 98 -17.24 10.42 7.73
N ASN A 99 -18.39 11.08 7.77
CA ASN A 99 -18.85 12.01 6.72
C ASN A 99 -18.84 11.38 5.31
N SER A 100 -19.23 10.11 5.21
CA SER A 100 -19.25 9.35 3.96
C SER A 100 -17.87 9.18 3.28
N ILE A 101 -16.76 9.47 3.98
CA ILE A 101 -15.39 9.22 3.51
C ILE A 101 -14.95 7.88 4.10
N PRO A 102 -14.76 6.81 3.28
CA PRO A 102 -14.34 5.51 3.77
C PRO A 102 -12.91 5.53 4.30
N ASN A 103 -12.66 4.75 5.35
CA ASN A 103 -11.32 4.49 5.86
C ASN A 103 -10.67 3.35 5.07
N ILE A 104 -9.38 3.49 4.78
CA ILE A 104 -8.60 2.50 4.04
C ILE A 104 -7.42 2.07 4.88
N SER A 105 -7.32 0.76 5.12
CA SER A 105 -6.20 0.14 5.83
C SER A 105 -5.43 -0.79 4.91
N PHE A 106 -4.11 -0.76 4.99
CA PHE A 106 -3.21 -1.55 4.15
C PHE A 106 -2.44 -2.56 5.02
N TYR A 107 -2.34 -3.80 4.55
CA TYR A 107 -1.58 -4.86 5.20
C TYR A 107 -0.64 -5.53 4.19
N ASN A 108 0.60 -5.72 4.58
CA ASN A 108 1.57 -6.47 3.78
C ASN A 108 1.22 -7.96 3.73
N SER A 109 1.81 -8.69 2.81
CA SER A 109 1.61 -10.13 2.65
C SER A 109 2.00 -10.97 3.88
N ASP A 110 2.77 -10.41 4.80
CA ASP A 110 3.12 -11.02 6.09
C ASP A 110 2.10 -10.75 7.21
N GLY A 111 1.06 -9.95 6.93
CA GLY A 111 0.03 -9.53 7.87
C GLY A 111 0.39 -8.28 8.68
N GLY A 112 1.56 -7.71 8.49
CA GLY A 112 1.96 -6.43 9.09
C GLY A 112 1.24 -5.25 8.44
N GLU A 113 0.80 -4.28 9.26
CA GLU A 113 0.11 -3.10 8.77
C GLU A 113 1.08 -2.12 8.08
N SER A 114 0.65 -1.52 6.96
CA SER A 114 1.37 -0.48 6.23
C SER A 114 0.65 0.86 6.35
N ALA A 115 1.40 1.96 6.44
CA ALA A 115 0.82 3.29 6.65
C ALA A 115 0.04 3.80 5.43
N ALA A 116 0.55 3.57 4.23
CA ALA A 116 -0.07 3.98 2.96
C ALA A 116 0.54 3.23 1.78
N CYS A 117 -0.22 3.16 0.68
CA CYS A 117 0.25 2.66 -0.61
C CYS A 117 -0.40 3.46 -1.74
N GLY A 118 0.36 4.30 -2.43
CA GLY A 118 -0.16 5.13 -3.53
C GLY A 118 -0.76 4.31 -4.67
N ASN A 119 -0.16 3.15 -5.00
CA ASN A 119 -0.68 2.24 -6.02
C ASN A 119 -2.03 1.64 -5.59
N GLY A 120 -2.10 1.15 -4.33
CA GLY A 120 -3.33 0.61 -3.75
C GLY A 120 -4.42 1.67 -3.62
N SER A 121 -4.06 2.90 -3.25
CA SER A 121 -5.02 4.02 -3.16
C SER A 121 -5.67 4.33 -4.50
N ARG A 122 -4.92 4.25 -5.63
CA ARG A 122 -5.51 4.39 -6.98
C ARG A 122 -6.50 3.28 -7.29
N CYS A 123 -6.17 2.03 -6.96
CA CYS A 123 -7.07 0.88 -7.17
C CYS A 123 -8.37 1.03 -6.36
N VAL A 124 -8.28 1.37 -5.07
CA VAL A 124 -9.45 1.60 -4.21
C VAL A 124 -10.28 2.77 -4.73
N ALA A 125 -9.66 3.89 -5.09
CA ALA A 125 -10.37 5.04 -5.64
C ALA A 125 -11.12 4.68 -6.93
N HIS A 126 -10.49 3.93 -7.84
CA HIS A 126 -11.14 3.46 -9.06
C HIS A 126 -12.34 2.54 -8.76
N LEU A 127 -12.18 1.57 -7.84
CA LEU A 127 -13.26 0.66 -7.42
C LEU A 127 -14.46 1.46 -6.91
N LEU A 128 -14.24 2.38 -5.97
CA LEU A 128 -15.31 3.18 -5.35
C LEU A 128 -15.93 4.18 -6.32
N MET A 129 -15.15 4.83 -7.19
CA MET A 129 -15.68 5.73 -8.22
C MET A 129 -16.55 4.98 -9.24
N ASN A 130 -16.16 3.76 -9.60
CA ASN A 130 -16.94 2.90 -10.49
C ASN A 130 -18.25 2.43 -9.84
N GLU A 131 -18.21 2.05 -8.56
CA GLU A 131 -19.39 1.68 -7.76
C GLU A 131 -20.40 2.84 -7.68
N GLN A 132 -19.92 4.01 -7.31
CA GLN A 132 -20.78 5.20 -7.08
C GLN A 132 -21.10 5.97 -8.36
N LYS A 133 -20.51 5.61 -9.50
CA LYS A 133 -20.63 6.30 -10.80
C LYS A 133 -20.26 7.79 -10.74
N VAL A 134 -19.21 8.10 -9.99
CA VAL A 134 -18.63 9.44 -9.84
C VAL A 134 -17.23 9.50 -10.43
N LYS A 135 -16.76 10.70 -10.77
CA LYS A 135 -15.39 10.92 -11.30
C LYS A 135 -14.37 11.31 -10.23
N SER A 136 -14.81 11.62 -9.03
CA SER A 136 -13.92 12.00 -7.93
C SER A 136 -14.42 11.45 -6.61
N ILE A 137 -13.47 11.08 -5.74
CA ILE A 137 -13.77 10.59 -4.41
C ILE A 137 -12.65 10.97 -3.44
N SER A 138 -13.00 11.08 -2.16
CA SER A 138 -12.02 11.16 -1.07
C SER A 138 -11.99 9.85 -0.32
N ILE A 139 -10.79 9.41 0.07
CA ILE A 139 -10.55 8.25 0.93
C ILE A 139 -9.68 8.67 2.10
N HIS A 140 -9.88 8.11 3.28
CA HIS A 140 -9.09 8.39 4.46
C HIS A 140 -8.11 7.25 4.72
N THR A 141 -6.83 7.58 4.85
CA THR A 141 -5.74 6.63 5.18
C THR A 141 -5.03 7.09 6.45
N LYS A 142 -4.12 6.29 7.01
CA LYS A 142 -3.26 6.74 8.11
C LYS A 142 -2.45 8.00 7.79
N SER A 143 -2.15 8.25 6.52
CA SER A 143 -1.44 9.46 6.07
C SER A 143 -2.35 10.67 5.85
N GLY A 144 -3.66 10.53 6.11
CA GLY A 144 -4.65 11.58 5.94
C GLY A 144 -5.63 11.31 4.79
N ILE A 145 -6.38 12.36 4.43
CA ILE A 145 -7.38 12.30 3.37
C ILE A 145 -6.71 12.48 2.01
N LEU A 146 -6.89 11.49 1.14
CA LEU A 146 -6.46 11.52 -0.25
C LEU A 146 -7.65 11.83 -1.15
N LYS A 147 -7.53 12.89 -1.96
CA LYS A 147 -8.49 13.21 -3.02
C LYS A 147 -8.07 12.53 -4.30
N SER A 148 -9.03 11.92 -5.00
CA SER A 148 -8.79 11.14 -6.21
C SER A 148 -9.68 11.60 -7.34
N LEU A 149 -9.17 11.53 -8.58
CA LEU A 149 -9.87 11.89 -9.81
C LEU A 149 -9.65 10.81 -10.87
N ASP A 150 -10.73 10.37 -11.50
CA ASP A 150 -10.68 9.52 -12.69
C ASP A 150 -10.50 10.36 -13.97
N ASN A 151 -9.37 10.20 -14.63
CA ASN A 151 -9.06 10.87 -15.90
C ASN A 151 -9.51 10.07 -17.13
N GLY A 152 -10.26 8.98 -16.94
CA GLY A 152 -10.63 8.05 -17.99
C GLY A 152 -9.52 7.03 -18.31
N ASN A 153 -9.88 6.02 -19.09
CA ASN A 153 -8.95 4.95 -19.51
C ASN A 153 -8.19 4.30 -18.34
N LYS A 154 -8.85 4.16 -17.18
CA LYS A 154 -8.26 3.59 -15.94
C LYS A 154 -7.01 4.34 -15.46
N ASN A 155 -6.90 5.63 -15.75
CA ASN A 155 -5.85 6.48 -15.20
C ASN A 155 -6.40 7.31 -14.04
N ILE A 156 -5.89 7.06 -12.85
CA ILE A 156 -6.35 7.67 -11.61
C ILE A 156 -5.29 8.64 -11.10
N THR A 157 -5.71 9.87 -10.80
CA THR A 157 -4.89 10.88 -10.11
C THR A 157 -5.19 10.84 -8.62
N ILE A 158 -4.14 10.86 -7.82
CA ILE A 158 -4.19 11.06 -6.36
C ILE A 158 -3.50 12.39 -6.03
N ASP A 159 -4.15 13.20 -5.21
CA ASP A 159 -3.54 14.35 -4.56
C ASP A 159 -2.71 13.85 -3.38
N MET A 160 -1.40 13.92 -3.52
CA MET A 160 -0.40 13.41 -2.56
C MET A 160 -0.02 14.45 -1.50
N GLY A 161 -0.63 15.64 -1.50
CA GLY A 161 -0.29 16.72 -0.59
C GLY A 161 0.90 17.55 -1.05
N GLU A 162 1.51 18.25 -0.11
CA GLU A 162 2.65 19.13 -0.35
C GLU A 162 3.96 18.42 0.02
N PRO A 163 5.06 18.71 -0.70
CA PRO A 163 6.38 18.24 -0.31
C PRO A 163 6.88 19.01 0.91
N ILE A 164 7.63 18.33 1.78
CA ILE A 164 8.22 18.87 2.99
C ILE A 164 9.74 18.84 2.86
N PHE A 165 10.40 19.96 3.16
CA PHE A 165 11.83 20.14 2.98
C PHE A 165 12.57 20.42 4.30
N GLU A 166 11.85 20.71 5.37
CA GLU A 166 12.41 20.95 6.68
C GLU A 166 12.99 19.67 7.27
N TRP A 167 14.25 19.73 7.69
CA TRP A 167 15.01 18.57 8.15
C TRP A 167 14.35 17.80 9.30
N ASP A 168 13.75 18.52 10.25
CA ASP A 168 13.05 17.95 11.41
C ASP A 168 11.73 17.24 11.04
N LYS A 169 11.11 17.65 9.93
CA LYS A 169 9.88 17.03 9.40
C LYS A 169 10.16 15.93 8.35
N ILE A 170 11.40 15.84 7.85
CA ILE A 170 11.85 14.70 7.01
C ILE A 170 12.11 13.42 7.80
N PRO A 171 12.18 13.35 8.99
CA PRO A 171 12.85 13.52 10.24
C PRO A 171 14.35 13.10 10.17
N LEU A 172 15.19 14.02 9.88
CA LEU A 172 16.66 13.80 9.92
C LEU A 172 17.16 13.90 11.37
N SER A 173 18.32 13.28 11.66
CA SER A 173 18.91 13.24 13.00
C SER A 173 19.50 14.59 13.46
N LYS A 174 19.72 15.53 12.54
CA LYS A 174 20.27 16.87 12.81
C LYS A 174 19.95 17.85 11.68
N ASP A 175 20.09 19.15 11.96
CA ASP A 175 20.02 20.22 10.95
C ASP A 175 21.13 20.04 9.90
N MET A 176 20.76 19.96 8.64
CA MET A 176 21.66 19.82 7.51
C MET A 176 21.00 20.29 6.20
N ASP A 177 21.83 20.57 5.20
CA ASP A 177 21.34 20.87 3.84
C ASP A 177 20.72 19.65 3.19
N CYS A 178 19.39 19.57 3.23
CA CYS A 178 18.64 18.47 2.64
C CYS A 178 18.81 18.35 1.12
N SER A 179 19.30 19.40 0.45
CA SER A 179 19.53 19.39 -1.00
C SER A 179 20.81 18.68 -1.43
N ASN A 180 21.71 18.41 -0.48
CA ASN A 180 23.03 17.83 -0.74
C ASN A 180 23.58 17.01 0.43
N ILE A 181 22.89 15.93 0.78
CA ILE A 181 23.30 15.02 1.85
C ILE A 181 24.36 14.05 1.33
N GLU A 182 25.55 14.06 1.91
CA GLU A 182 26.60 13.11 1.60
C GLU A 182 26.45 11.83 2.42
N ILE A 183 26.35 10.69 1.73
CA ILE A 183 26.29 9.35 2.31
C ILE A 183 27.57 8.60 1.96
N ASN A 184 28.39 8.28 2.95
CA ASN A 184 29.64 7.57 2.80
C ASN A 184 29.45 6.09 3.17
N ILE A 185 29.62 5.18 2.21
CA ILE A 185 29.52 3.74 2.45
C ILE A 185 30.88 3.11 2.28
N LYS A 186 31.37 2.45 3.34
CA LYS A 186 32.65 1.75 3.33
C LYS A 186 32.74 0.82 2.12
N ASP A 187 33.84 0.89 1.38
CA ASP A 187 34.14 0.09 0.21
C ASP A 187 33.17 0.24 -1.00
N GLN A 188 32.19 1.16 -0.91
CA GLN A 188 31.20 1.43 -1.95
C GLN A 188 31.26 2.87 -2.49
N GLY A 189 31.96 3.77 -1.78
CA GLY A 189 32.14 5.18 -2.16
C GLY A 189 31.16 6.13 -1.49
N SER A 190 31.17 7.38 -1.97
CA SER A 190 30.36 8.48 -1.48
C SER A 190 29.24 8.80 -2.49
N PHE A 191 28.05 9.12 -1.98
CA PHE A 191 26.87 9.43 -2.75
C PHE A 191 26.24 10.74 -2.24
N ASN A 192 25.96 11.69 -3.13
CA ASN A 192 25.28 12.94 -2.78
C ASN A 192 23.82 12.87 -3.16
N GLY A 193 22.94 12.91 -2.14
CA GLY A 193 21.50 12.77 -2.28
C GLY A 193 20.73 14.03 -1.94
N TYR A 194 19.53 14.16 -2.48
CA TYR A 194 18.52 15.14 -2.11
C TYR A 194 17.49 14.48 -1.20
N SER A 195 17.25 15.00 -0.01
CA SER A 195 16.24 14.45 0.91
C SER A 195 15.02 15.36 1.02
N LEU A 196 13.84 14.76 1.07
CA LEU A 196 12.57 15.42 1.33
C LEU A 196 11.54 14.40 1.83
N SER A 197 10.40 14.89 2.34
CA SER A 197 9.26 14.04 2.69
C SER A 197 8.07 14.34 1.80
N VAL A 198 7.35 13.30 1.42
CA VAL A 198 6.02 13.34 0.79
C VAL A 198 5.02 12.52 1.63
N GLY A 199 5.09 12.73 2.98
CA GLY A 199 4.38 11.94 3.99
C GLY A 199 5.23 10.80 4.57
N ASN A 200 6.40 10.54 4.00
CA ASN A 200 7.45 9.64 4.47
C ASN A 200 8.81 10.10 3.96
N PRO A 201 9.93 9.78 4.67
CA PRO A 201 11.26 10.25 4.30
C PRO A 201 11.79 9.56 3.04
N HIS A 202 12.40 10.36 2.16
CA HIS A 202 13.08 9.93 0.95
C HIS A 202 14.45 10.55 0.82
N ILE A 203 15.41 9.79 0.25
CA ILE A 203 16.67 10.32 -0.29
C ILE A 203 16.83 9.89 -1.75
N ILE A 204 17.15 10.84 -2.62
CA ILE A 204 17.22 10.66 -4.07
C ILE A 204 18.63 10.95 -4.57
N PHE A 205 19.24 9.99 -5.26
CA PHE A 205 20.53 10.10 -5.91
C PHE A 205 20.34 10.20 -7.42
N PHE A 206 20.76 11.30 -8.03
CA PHE A 206 20.64 11.53 -9.48
C PHE A 206 21.81 10.87 -10.22
N GLN A 207 21.83 9.55 -10.17
CA GLN A 207 22.76 8.70 -10.93
C GLN A 207 22.13 7.34 -11.22
N GLU A 208 22.58 6.70 -12.28
CA GLU A 208 22.15 5.33 -12.61
C GLU A 208 22.83 4.34 -11.66
N ILE A 209 22.11 3.27 -11.32
CA ILE A 209 22.62 2.18 -10.51
C ILE A 209 22.20 0.81 -11.04
N GLU A 210 23.11 -0.14 -10.97
CA GLU A 210 22.80 -1.53 -11.22
C GLU A 210 21.95 -2.11 -10.07
N THR A 211 20.97 -2.93 -10.42
CA THR A 211 20.07 -3.56 -9.43
C THR A 211 20.81 -4.37 -8.36
N ALA A 212 21.88 -5.06 -8.76
CA ALA A 212 22.73 -5.82 -7.84
C ALA A 212 23.40 -4.90 -6.81
N LYS A 213 23.92 -3.74 -7.24
CA LYS A 213 24.54 -2.76 -6.36
C LYS A 213 23.50 -2.12 -5.41
N LEU A 214 22.30 -1.79 -5.91
CA LEU A 214 21.22 -1.25 -5.07
C LEU A 214 20.82 -2.22 -3.94
N LYS A 215 20.77 -3.53 -4.22
CA LYS A 215 20.51 -4.54 -3.20
C LYS A 215 21.57 -4.61 -2.09
N ILE A 216 22.81 -4.19 -2.40
CA ILE A 216 23.90 -4.16 -1.42
C ILE A 216 23.86 -2.88 -0.59
N ILE A 217 23.75 -1.71 -1.24
CA ILE A 217 23.85 -0.42 -0.55
C ILE A 217 22.51 0.11 -0.04
N GLY A 218 21.40 -0.31 -0.62
CA GLY A 218 20.05 0.14 -0.23
C GLY A 218 19.75 -0.06 1.26
N PRO A 219 19.97 -1.26 1.83
CA PRO A 219 19.80 -1.47 3.27
C PRO A 219 20.68 -0.55 4.14
N THR A 220 21.93 -0.31 3.73
CA THR A 220 22.86 0.56 4.46
C THR A 220 22.40 2.01 4.45
N ILE A 221 21.88 2.49 3.29
CA ILE A 221 21.38 3.87 3.20
C ILE A 221 20.05 4.00 3.94
N GLU A 222 19.15 3.03 3.83
CA GLU A 222 17.88 3.00 4.57
C GLU A 222 18.09 3.23 6.07
N HIS A 223 19.14 2.60 6.64
CA HIS A 223 19.46 2.64 8.08
C HIS A 223 20.61 3.61 8.41
N TYR A 224 20.93 4.53 7.51
CA TYR A 224 22.03 5.47 7.76
C TYR A 224 21.71 6.40 8.93
N ASP A 225 22.71 6.75 9.75
CA ASP A 225 22.57 7.53 11.00
C ASP A 225 21.82 8.85 10.84
N TYR A 226 21.74 9.38 9.62
CA TYR A 226 20.96 10.59 9.34
C TYR A 226 19.45 10.34 9.32
N PHE A 227 18.99 9.11 9.22
CA PHE A 227 17.58 8.70 9.13
C PHE A 227 17.16 7.81 10.30
N PRO A 228 16.91 8.37 11.50
CA PRO A 228 16.54 7.59 12.69
C PRO A 228 15.23 6.79 12.50
N GLU A 229 14.31 7.29 11.66
CA GLU A 229 13.08 6.58 11.26
C GLU A 229 13.24 5.76 9.98
N ARG A 230 14.48 5.60 9.49
CA ARG A 230 14.82 5.02 8.18
C ARG A 230 14.25 5.85 7.02
N CYS A 231 14.65 5.57 5.79
CA CYS A 231 14.17 6.28 4.60
C CYS A 231 13.97 5.37 3.39
N ASN A 232 13.22 5.86 2.44
CA ASN A 232 13.16 5.28 1.10
C ASN A 232 14.34 5.81 0.27
N VAL A 233 15.00 4.94 -0.46
CA VAL A 233 16.22 5.23 -1.22
C VAL A 233 15.93 5.13 -2.70
N THR A 234 16.09 6.21 -3.44
CA THR A 234 15.85 6.25 -4.88
C THR A 234 17.12 6.60 -5.65
N PHE A 235 17.41 5.81 -6.67
CA PHE A 235 18.40 6.13 -7.69
C PHE A 235 17.67 6.50 -8.98
N ALA A 236 17.98 7.68 -9.53
CA ALA A 236 17.26 8.31 -10.62
C ALA A 236 18.19 8.66 -11.78
N LYS A 237 17.89 8.15 -12.97
CA LYS A 237 18.51 8.55 -14.23
C LYS A 237 17.59 9.54 -14.93
N VAL A 238 17.99 10.80 -14.98
CA VAL A 238 17.30 11.82 -15.77
C VAL A 238 17.56 11.54 -17.25
N LEU A 239 16.50 11.31 -18.02
CA LEU A 239 16.59 11.05 -19.45
C LEU A 239 16.49 12.36 -20.25
N ASP A 240 15.57 13.23 -19.85
CA ASP A 240 15.35 14.57 -20.40
C ASP A 240 14.56 15.43 -19.40
N LYS A 241 14.06 16.61 -19.86
CA LYS A 241 13.29 17.53 -19.00
C LYS A 241 11.93 17.00 -18.53
N GLU A 242 11.43 15.94 -19.15
CA GLU A 242 10.10 15.39 -18.89
C GLU A 242 10.14 13.91 -18.46
N ASN A 243 11.30 13.26 -18.52
CA ASN A 243 11.40 11.81 -18.30
C ASN A 243 12.57 11.46 -17.36
N ILE A 244 12.25 10.65 -16.35
CA ILE A 244 13.22 10.11 -15.38
C ILE A 244 12.97 8.61 -15.23
N LYS A 245 14.01 7.80 -15.28
CA LYS A 245 13.94 6.37 -14.91
C LYS A 245 14.46 6.19 -13.50
N ILE A 246 13.72 5.44 -12.64
CA ILE A 246 14.10 5.23 -11.25
C ILE A 246 14.13 3.76 -10.85
N LYS A 247 14.93 3.49 -9.82
CA LYS A 247 14.91 2.25 -9.02
C LYS A 247 14.79 2.65 -7.56
N VAL A 248 13.92 1.97 -6.82
CA VAL A 248 13.61 2.32 -5.43
C VAL A 248 13.87 1.13 -4.52
N TRP A 249 14.59 1.39 -3.44
CA TRP A 249 14.65 0.56 -2.26
C TRP A 249 13.72 1.18 -1.21
N GLU A 250 12.58 0.54 -0.96
CA GLU A 250 11.58 1.08 -0.05
C GLU A 250 11.86 0.71 1.40
N ARG A 251 11.61 1.63 2.30
CA ARG A 251 11.73 1.49 3.74
C ARG A 251 10.94 0.29 4.25
N GLY A 252 11.64 -0.72 4.79
CA GLY A 252 11.05 -1.93 5.34
C GLY A 252 10.55 -2.95 4.33
N ALA A 253 10.58 -2.65 3.01
CA ALA A 253 10.10 -3.54 1.95
C ALA A 253 11.20 -3.94 0.96
N GLY A 254 12.31 -3.20 0.92
CA GLY A 254 13.43 -3.48 0.03
C GLY A 254 13.19 -3.03 -1.41
N LEU A 255 13.78 -3.74 -2.37
CA LEU A 255 13.63 -3.40 -3.78
C LEU A 255 12.22 -3.74 -4.27
N THR A 256 11.47 -2.75 -4.72
CA THR A 256 10.10 -2.89 -5.23
C THR A 256 9.99 -2.57 -6.72
N LYS A 257 8.92 -3.00 -7.35
CA LYS A 257 8.67 -2.79 -8.80
C LYS A 257 8.26 -1.36 -9.10
N ALA A 258 7.52 -0.70 -8.18
CA ALA A 258 7.05 0.67 -8.33
C ALA A 258 6.71 1.26 -6.95
N CYS A 259 7.18 2.50 -6.71
CA CYS A 259 6.93 3.26 -5.48
C CYS A 259 6.34 4.62 -5.83
N GLY A 260 5.08 4.86 -5.45
CA GLY A 260 4.37 6.11 -5.76
C GLY A 260 5.01 7.32 -5.07
N THR A 261 5.33 7.21 -3.77
CA THR A 261 5.99 8.30 -3.02
C THR A 261 7.41 8.54 -3.50
N GLY A 262 8.15 7.48 -3.88
CA GLY A 262 9.47 7.60 -4.49
C GLY A 262 9.43 8.36 -5.83
N ALA A 263 8.39 8.11 -6.65
CA ALA A 263 8.17 8.88 -7.88
C ALA A 263 7.90 10.36 -7.59
N CYS A 264 7.02 10.67 -6.63
CA CYS A 264 6.72 12.02 -6.21
C CYS A 264 7.97 12.74 -5.71
N ALA A 265 8.69 12.14 -4.78
CA ALA A 265 9.91 12.71 -4.21
C ALA A 265 10.98 12.97 -5.28
N THR A 266 11.15 12.04 -6.23
CA THR A 266 12.11 12.20 -7.34
C THR A 266 11.72 13.37 -8.25
N ALA A 267 10.46 13.50 -8.62
CA ALA A 267 9.96 14.60 -9.45
C ALA A 267 10.23 15.96 -8.79
N ILE A 268 9.96 16.08 -7.50
CA ILE A 268 10.18 17.30 -6.73
C ILE A 268 11.68 17.63 -6.65
N ALA A 269 12.51 16.66 -6.24
CA ALA A 269 13.95 16.85 -6.09
C ALA A 269 14.62 17.23 -7.43
N SER A 270 14.21 16.57 -8.53
CA SER A 270 14.77 16.88 -9.86
C SER A 270 14.40 18.27 -10.34
N ASN A 271 13.17 18.73 -10.10
CA ASN A 271 12.77 20.09 -10.42
C ASN A 271 13.50 21.13 -9.57
N LYS A 272 13.62 20.91 -8.27
CA LYS A 272 14.40 21.78 -7.35
C LYS A 272 15.87 21.91 -7.75
N LYS A 273 16.45 20.86 -8.33
CA LYS A 273 17.82 20.89 -8.88
C LYS A 273 17.87 21.48 -10.32
N GLY A 274 16.75 21.91 -10.89
CA GLY A 274 16.69 22.44 -12.25
C GLY A 274 16.91 21.39 -13.34
N LEU A 275 16.81 20.11 -13.00
CA LEU A 275 17.04 19.00 -13.93
C LEU A 275 15.84 18.76 -14.84
N THR A 276 14.61 18.93 -14.31
CA THR A 276 13.36 18.65 -15.02
C THR A 276 12.32 19.73 -14.87
N ASN A 277 11.25 19.63 -15.66
CA ASN A 277 10.02 20.40 -15.53
C ASN A 277 9.24 20.01 -14.27
N ARG A 278 8.17 20.73 -13.92
CA ARG A 278 7.26 20.40 -12.81
C ARG A 278 6.35 19.22 -13.12
N LEU A 279 6.05 18.99 -14.40
CA LEU A 279 5.32 17.84 -14.91
C LEU A 279 6.33 16.89 -15.53
N VAL A 280 6.43 15.68 -14.98
CA VAL A 280 7.38 14.66 -15.43
C VAL A 280 6.77 13.26 -15.41
N HIS A 281 7.29 12.42 -16.28
CA HIS A 281 7.02 11.00 -16.32
C HIS A 281 8.12 10.22 -15.60
N ILE A 282 7.75 9.50 -14.57
CA ILE A 282 8.66 8.65 -13.79
C ILE A 282 8.49 7.21 -14.28
N HIS A 283 9.54 6.67 -14.87
CA HIS A 283 9.57 5.35 -15.47
C HIS A 283 10.12 4.30 -14.49
N PHE A 284 9.38 3.22 -14.35
CA PHE A 284 9.77 1.95 -13.74
C PHE A 284 9.89 0.89 -14.81
N ASP A 285 10.43 -0.27 -14.50
CA ASP A 285 10.45 -1.40 -15.45
C ASP A 285 9.03 -1.93 -15.73
N SER A 286 8.06 -1.71 -14.81
CA SER A 286 6.65 -2.13 -14.93
C SER A 286 5.74 -1.09 -15.61
N GLY A 287 6.22 0.09 -15.94
CA GLY A 287 5.43 1.17 -16.55
C GLY A 287 5.81 2.54 -16.02
N LYS A 288 4.89 3.52 -16.09
CA LYS A 288 5.19 4.90 -15.68
C LYS A 288 4.08 5.53 -14.85
N LEU A 289 4.48 6.48 -13.99
CA LEU A 289 3.62 7.45 -13.33
C LEU A 289 3.87 8.84 -13.92
N THR A 290 2.83 9.65 -14.00
CA THR A 290 2.95 11.08 -14.30
C THR A 290 2.82 11.85 -13.00
N ILE A 291 3.83 12.66 -12.69
CA ILE A 291 3.84 13.51 -11.50
C ILE A 291 3.76 14.96 -11.96
N ASP A 292 2.76 15.68 -11.44
CA ASP A 292 2.54 17.10 -11.69
C ASP A 292 2.62 17.86 -10.37
N TRP A 293 3.70 18.61 -10.18
CA TRP A 293 3.87 19.50 -9.03
C TRP A 293 3.34 20.87 -9.39
N LYS A 294 2.08 21.14 -9.06
CA LYS A 294 1.37 22.34 -9.50
C LYS A 294 1.78 23.61 -8.76
N SER A 295 1.28 24.74 -9.25
CA SER A 295 1.54 26.07 -8.67
C SER A 295 0.96 26.26 -7.28
N ASP A 296 -0.05 25.45 -6.90
CA ASP A 296 -0.61 25.39 -5.54
C ASP A 296 0.29 24.64 -4.53
N ASN A 297 1.50 24.28 -4.94
CA ASN A 297 2.49 23.50 -4.20
C ASN A 297 2.08 22.04 -3.92
N ARG A 298 0.98 21.55 -4.50
CA ARG A 298 0.53 20.16 -4.30
C ARG A 298 1.04 19.25 -5.40
N ILE A 299 1.26 18.01 -5.01
CA ILE A 299 1.76 16.94 -5.89
C ILE A 299 0.58 16.10 -6.36
N TYR A 300 0.38 16.01 -7.65
CA TYR A 300 -0.62 15.14 -8.26
C TYR A 300 0.05 13.97 -8.96
N MET A 301 -0.24 12.76 -8.48
CA MET A 301 0.31 11.53 -9.02
C MET A 301 -0.76 10.80 -9.84
N THR A 302 -0.53 10.67 -11.14
CA THR A 302 -1.42 9.97 -12.07
C THR A 302 -0.78 8.67 -12.54
N GLY A 303 -1.55 7.60 -12.52
CA GLY A 303 -1.10 6.30 -13.01
C GLY A 303 -2.21 5.32 -13.32
N PRO A 304 -1.91 4.27 -14.08
CA PRO A 304 -2.88 3.27 -14.47
C PRO A 304 -3.28 2.36 -13.30
N VAL A 305 -4.45 1.76 -13.43
CA VAL A 305 -4.92 0.62 -12.64
C VAL A 305 -5.47 -0.46 -13.56
N SER A 306 -5.48 -1.70 -13.09
CA SER A 306 -6.06 -2.84 -13.82
C SER A 306 -7.58 -2.80 -13.85
N ASP A 307 -8.19 -3.77 -14.54
CA ASP A 307 -9.59 -4.12 -14.38
C ASP A 307 -9.89 -4.58 -12.95
N ILE A 308 -11.15 -4.40 -12.54
CA ILE A 308 -11.67 -4.89 -11.27
C ILE A 308 -12.07 -6.35 -11.47
N GLN A 309 -11.37 -7.27 -10.83
CA GLN A 309 -11.68 -8.70 -10.87
C GLN A 309 -12.28 -9.14 -9.53
N GLU A 310 -13.54 -9.55 -9.52
CA GLU A 310 -14.17 -10.15 -8.34
C GLU A 310 -13.58 -11.53 -8.04
N VAL A 311 -13.34 -11.82 -6.75
CA VAL A 311 -12.86 -13.10 -6.26
C VAL A 311 -13.64 -13.53 -5.01
N ASN A 312 -13.91 -14.82 -4.90
CA ASN A 312 -14.48 -15.41 -3.69
C ASN A 312 -13.37 -16.10 -2.90
N ILE A 313 -13.23 -15.77 -1.63
CA ILE A 313 -12.17 -16.23 -0.74
C ILE A 313 -12.78 -17.17 0.28
N GLU A 314 -12.30 -18.42 0.34
CA GLU A 314 -12.62 -19.37 1.40
C GLU A 314 -11.59 -19.30 2.53
N ILE A 315 -12.06 -19.10 3.77
CA ILE A 315 -11.20 -19.04 4.96
C ILE A 315 -11.60 -20.14 5.94
#